data_00ecd9eab4026654887e4866b57e024f
#
_entry.id   00ecd9eab4026654887e4866b57e024f
#
_cell.length_a   1.000
_cell.length_b   1.000
_cell.length_c   1.000
_cell.angle_alpha   90.00
_cell.angle_beta   90.00
_cell.angle_gamma   90.00
#
_symmetry.space_group_name_H-M   'P 1'
#
loop_
_entity.id
_entity.type
_entity.pdbx_description
1 polymer ?
#
loop_
_entity_poly.entity_id
_entity_poly.type
_entity_poly.pdbx_seq_one_letter_code
_entity_poly.pdbx_strand_id
1 'polypeptide(L)'
;MIEVGDLASQRDFTDVRDVVRAYRLLLARAPRGEVYNVCSGIPRSIGEVLNLLIGLAGRPIEVREARGRFRAVEIPILVGSPDKIRKAVGWTPAIPFEQTLQDIYDFHVNLHRAGV
;
A
#
# COMPACT_ATOMS: atom_id res chain seq x y z
N MET A 1 21.29 9.80 2.51
CA MET A 1 21.31 8.31 2.46
C MET A 1 20.22 7.76 3.39
N ILE A 2 19.49 6.77 2.93
CA ILE A 2 18.54 6.02 3.76
C ILE A 2 18.92 4.55 3.79
N GLU A 3 18.80 3.93 4.97
CA GLU A 3 19.01 2.49 5.15
C GLU A 3 17.67 1.77 5.21
N VAL A 4 17.53 0.73 4.42
CA VAL A 4 16.31 -0.04 4.25
C VAL A 4 16.54 -1.53 4.46
N GLY A 5 15.46 -2.29 4.65
CA GLY A 5 15.48 -3.74 4.68
C GLY A 5 15.36 -4.35 3.28
N ASP A 6 14.71 -5.51 3.19
CA ASP A 6 14.51 -6.23 1.94
C ASP A 6 13.60 -5.44 0.98
N LEU A 7 14.14 -5.07 -0.17
CA LEU A 7 13.42 -4.37 -1.23
C LEU A 7 12.72 -5.32 -2.21
N ALA A 8 13.04 -6.60 -2.19
CA ALA A 8 12.49 -7.59 -3.11
C ALA A 8 11.11 -8.11 -2.70
N SER A 9 10.76 -8.03 -1.43
CA SER A 9 9.46 -8.47 -0.93
C SER A 9 8.32 -7.73 -1.60
N GLN A 10 7.27 -8.48 -1.98
CA GLN A 10 6.08 -7.92 -2.63
C GLN A 10 4.88 -7.97 -1.69
N ARG A 11 4.09 -6.92 -1.72
CA ARG A 11 2.88 -6.76 -0.90
C ARG A 11 1.75 -6.19 -1.72
N ASP A 12 0.54 -6.44 -1.25
CA ASP A 12 -0.68 -5.85 -1.79
C ASP A 12 -0.99 -4.57 -1.01
N PHE A 13 -0.91 -3.42 -1.68
CA PHE A 13 -1.18 -2.13 -1.09
C PHE A 13 -2.55 -1.61 -1.54
N THR A 14 -3.35 -1.17 -0.59
CA THR A 14 -4.65 -0.58 -0.87
C THR A 14 -4.78 0.73 -0.10
N ASP A 15 -5.25 1.78 -0.78
CA ASP A 15 -5.52 3.06 -0.14
C ASP A 15 -6.56 2.91 0.97
N VAL A 16 -6.29 3.50 2.13
CA VAL A 16 -7.20 3.40 3.30
C VAL A 16 -8.59 3.94 3.00
N ARG A 17 -8.72 4.93 2.12
CA ARG A 17 -10.02 5.49 1.69
C ARG A 17 -10.83 4.47 0.91
N ASP A 18 -10.19 3.65 0.08
CA ASP A 18 -10.82 2.52 -0.61
C ASP A 18 -11.21 1.41 0.37
N VAL A 19 -10.39 1.14 1.38
CA VAL A 19 -10.70 0.15 2.43
C VAL A 19 -11.93 0.58 3.24
N VAL A 20 -12.00 1.85 3.65
CA VAL A 20 -13.17 2.39 4.37
C VAL A 20 -14.43 2.29 3.52
N ARG A 21 -14.35 2.58 2.22
CA ARG A 21 -15.46 2.42 1.30
C ARG A 21 -15.91 0.96 1.19
N ALA A 22 -14.97 0.00 1.19
CA ALA A 22 -15.28 -1.42 1.21
C ALA A 22 -16.07 -1.79 2.47
N TYR A 23 -15.64 -1.35 3.64
CA TYR A 23 -16.34 -1.61 4.90
C TYR A 23 -17.77 -1.08 4.89
N ARG A 24 -17.97 0.13 4.40
CA ARG A 24 -19.32 0.71 4.26
C ARG A 24 -20.22 -0.11 3.35
N LEU A 25 -19.71 -0.53 2.19
CA LEU A 25 -20.47 -1.34 1.23
C LEU A 25 -20.80 -2.72 1.80
N LEU A 26 -19.85 -3.36 2.49
CA LEU A 26 -20.07 -4.67 3.13
C LEU A 26 -21.16 -4.59 4.21
N LEU A 27 -21.09 -3.57 5.06
CA LEU A 27 -22.13 -3.36 6.09
C LEU A 27 -23.52 -3.12 5.50
N ALA A 28 -23.60 -2.41 4.37
CA ALA A 28 -24.87 -2.03 3.77
C ALA A 28 -25.48 -3.14 2.89
N ARG A 29 -24.65 -3.99 2.24
CA ARG A 29 -25.12 -4.84 1.13
C ARG A 29 -24.69 -6.30 1.21
N ALA A 30 -23.66 -6.65 2.00
CA ALA A 30 -23.18 -8.01 2.05
C ALA A 30 -24.07 -8.95 2.86
N PRO A 31 -24.14 -10.24 2.50
CA PRO A 31 -24.77 -11.25 3.36
C PRO A 31 -24.08 -11.33 4.72
N ARG A 32 -24.86 -11.63 5.76
CA ARG A 32 -24.32 -11.78 7.12
C ARG A 32 -23.47 -13.05 7.25
N GLY A 33 -22.46 -12.99 8.10
CA GLY A 33 -21.64 -14.15 8.47
C GLY A 33 -20.59 -14.53 7.44
N GLU A 34 -20.34 -13.72 6.43
CA GLU A 34 -19.33 -13.94 5.41
C GLU A 34 -18.02 -13.21 5.71
N VAL A 35 -16.91 -13.77 5.22
CA VAL A 35 -15.57 -13.18 5.32
C VAL A 35 -15.11 -12.75 3.94
N TYR A 36 -14.56 -11.55 3.85
CA TYR A 36 -14.08 -10.96 2.60
C TYR A 36 -12.65 -10.46 2.75
N ASN A 37 -11.79 -10.74 1.75
CA ASN A 37 -10.54 -10.06 1.61
C ASN A 37 -10.77 -8.66 0.99
N VAL A 38 -10.19 -7.64 1.60
CA VAL A 38 -10.18 -6.27 1.07
C VAL A 38 -8.77 -5.96 0.62
N CYS A 39 -8.53 -6.04 -0.67
CA CYS A 39 -7.19 -5.94 -1.25
C CYS A 39 -7.27 -5.50 -2.72
N SER A 40 -6.13 -5.13 -3.31
CA SER A 40 -6.08 -4.72 -4.71
C SER A 40 -5.95 -5.91 -5.68
N GLY A 41 -5.30 -6.99 -5.24
CA GLY A 41 -4.91 -8.10 -6.11
C GLY A 41 -3.66 -7.83 -6.94
N ILE A 42 -2.97 -6.71 -6.71
CA ILE A 42 -1.78 -6.30 -7.44
C ILE A 42 -0.58 -6.32 -6.50
N PRO A 43 0.38 -7.26 -6.66
CA PRO A 43 1.60 -7.25 -5.87
C PRO A 43 2.54 -6.14 -6.34
N ARG A 44 3.14 -5.44 -5.39
CA ARG A 44 4.18 -4.42 -5.65
C ARG A 44 5.36 -4.66 -4.74
N SER A 45 6.58 -4.57 -5.27
CA SER A 45 7.78 -4.70 -4.45
C SER A 45 8.00 -3.45 -3.60
N ILE A 46 8.63 -3.63 -2.45
CA ILE A 46 9.04 -2.50 -1.60
C ILE A 46 10.00 -1.57 -2.35
N GLY A 47 10.85 -2.14 -3.21
CA GLY A 47 11.74 -1.36 -4.08
C GLY A 47 10.99 -0.47 -5.07
N GLU A 48 9.92 -0.97 -5.68
CA GLU A 48 9.05 -0.18 -6.55
C GLU A 48 8.43 1.01 -5.81
N VAL A 49 7.89 0.77 -4.63
CA VAL A 49 7.31 1.82 -3.77
C VAL A 49 8.35 2.88 -3.42
N LEU A 50 9.55 2.45 -3.02
CA LEU A 50 10.65 3.34 -2.68
C LEU A 50 11.07 4.20 -3.88
N ASN A 51 11.21 3.61 -5.06
CA ASN A 51 11.59 4.33 -6.27
C ASN A 51 10.55 5.39 -6.67
N LEU A 52 9.28 5.08 -6.54
CA LEU A 52 8.20 6.05 -6.78
C LEU A 52 8.28 7.23 -5.80
N LEU A 53 8.52 6.96 -4.52
CA LEU A 53 8.68 8.01 -3.49
C LEU A 53 9.93 8.88 -3.73
N ILE A 54 11.05 8.28 -4.14
CA ILE A 54 12.27 9.02 -4.50
C ILE A 54 12.00 9.92 -5.70
N GLY A 55 11.26 9.43 -6.69
CA GLY A 55 10.84 10.25 -7.83
C GLY A 55 10.03 11.47 -7.42
N LEU A 56 9.11 11.34 -6.45
CA LEU A 56 8.32 12.44 -5.90
C LEU A 56 9.18 13.45 -5.15
N ALA A 57 10.24 13.01 -4.50
CA ALA A 57 11.16 13.90 -3.77
C ALA A 57 11.94 14.85 -4.71
N GLY A 58 12.06 14.52 -5.99
CA GLY A 58 12.69 15.37 -7.01
C GLY A 58 14.19 15.62 -6.79
N ARG A 59 14.85 14.80 -5.99
CA ARG A 59 16.30 14.88 -5.70
C ARG A 59 16.89 13.48 -5.55
N PRO A 60 18.18 13.30 -5.87
CA PRO A 60 18.84 12.01 -5.69
C PRO A 60 18.88 11.64 -4.20
N ILE A 61 18.50 10.42 -3.88
CA ILE A 61 18.58 9.85 -2.54
C ILE A 61 19.34 8.54 -2.66
N GLU A 62 20.46 8.46 -1.94
CA GLU A 62 21.22 7.22 -1.85
C GLU A 62 20.49 6.21 -0.96
N VAL A 63 20.30 5.00 -1.47
CA VAL A 63 19.64 3.90 -0.78
C VAL A 63 20.64 2.80 -0.48
N ARG A 64 20.68 2.32 0.76
CA ARG A 64 21.51 1.19 1.17
C ARG A 64 20.65 0.12 1.83
N GLU A 65 20.71 -1.10 1.30
CA GLU A 65 20.13 -2.26 1.98
C GLU A 65 21.02 -2.69 3.15
N ALA A 66 20.45 -2.74 4.34
CA ALA A 66 21.12 -3.20 5.53
C ALA A 66 20.62 -4.60 5.90
N ARG A 67 21.49 -5.61 5.78
CA ARG A 67 21.16 -7.01 6.09
C ARG A 67 20.65 -7.20 7.51
N GLY A 68 21.11 -6.42 8.47
CA GLY A 68 20.62 -6.44 9.85
C GLY A 68 19.16 -6.01 10.01
N ARG A 69 18.54 -5.41 8.98
CA ARG A 69 17.13 -5.05 8.93
C ARG A 69 16.25 -6.09 8.25
N PHE A 70 16.86 -7.15 7.70
CA PHE A 70 16.12 -8.26 7.11
C PHE A 70 15.50 -9.11 8.22
N ARG A 71 14.25 -9.49 8.07
CA ARG A 71 13.61 -10.42 8.99
C ARG A 71 14.12 -11.84 8.74
N ALA A 72 14.25 -12.63 9.80
CA ALA A 72 14.72 -14.01 9.72
C ALA A 72 13.80 -14.90 8.84
N VAL A 73 12.49 -14.62 8.86
CA VAL A 73 11.49 -15.26 8.01
C VAL A 73 10.70 -14.17 7.32
N GLU A 74 10.82 -14.07 6.00
CA GLU A 74 10.11 -13.11 5.16
C GLU A 74 9.26 -13.88 4.14
N ILE A 75 7.97 -13.53 4.05
CA ILE A 75 7.11 -14.01 2.97
C ILE A 75 7.46 -13.19 1.72
N PRO A 76 8.01 -13.81 0.64
CA PRO A 76 8.49 -13.04 -0.51
C PRO A 76 7.37 -12.33 -1.26
N ILE A 77 6.19 -12.95 -1.37
CA ILE A 77 5.02 -12.37 -2.04
C ILE A 77 3.79 -12.62 -1.17
N LEU A 78 3.09 -11.54 -0.84
CA LEU A 78 1.81 -11.61 -0.16
C LEU A 78 0.82 -10.74 -0.90
N VAL A 79 -0.13 -11.36 -1.58
CA VAL A 79 -1.17 -10.71 -2.37
C VAL A 79 -2.49 -11.43 -2.15
N GLY A 80 -3.59 -10.67 -2.09
CA GLY A 80 -4.94 -11.23 -1.93
C GLY A 80 -5.71 -11.26 -3.24
N SER A 81 -6.88 -11.90 -3.21
CA SER A 81 -7.86 -11.84 -4.30
C SER A 81 -9.07 -10.99 -3.88
N PRO A 82 -9.40 -9.93 -4.61
CA PRO A 82 -10.60 -9.12 -4.35
C PRO A 82 -11.85 -9.66 -5.03
N ASP A 83 -11.81 -10.85 -5.62
CA ASP A 83 -12.91 -11.37 -6.45
C ASP A 83 -14.20 -11.54 -5.67
N LYS A 84 -14.14 -12.04 -4.44
CA LYS A 84 -15.33 -12.27 -3.62
C LYS A 84 -16.06 -10.98 -3.28
N ILE A 85 -15.34 -9.96 -2.83
CA ILE A 85 -15.94 -8.65 -2.49
C ILE A 85 -16.48 -7.94 -3.75
N ARG A 86 -15.78 -8.03 -4.86
CA ARG A 86 -16.23 -7.46 -6.13
C ARG A 86 -17.58 -8.08 -6.56
N LYS A 87 -17.68 -9.40 -6.50
CA LYS A 87 -18.92 -10.11 -6.85
C LYS A 87 -20.07 -9.81 -5.90
N ALA A 88 -19.78 -9.69 -4.60
CA ALA A 88 -20.80 -9.49 -3.58
C ALA A 88 -21.37 -8.07 -3.56
N VAL A 89 -20.52 -7.03 -3.65
CA VAL A 89 -20.93 -5.62 -3.47
C VAL A 89 -20.39 -4.68 -4.55
N GLY A 90 -19.73 -5.19 -5.58
CA GLY A 90 -19.20 -4.39 -6.68
C GLY A 90 -18.02 -3.51 -6.32
N TRP A 91 -17.36 -3.75 -5.18
CA TRP A 91 -16.21 -2.97 -4.77
C TRP A 91 -14.95 -3.33 -5.55
N THR A 92 -14.25 -2.31 -6.01
CA THR A 92 -12.86 -2.38 -6.51
C THR A 92 -12.10 -1.17 -6.00
N PRO A 93 -10.76 -1.24 -5.86
CA PRO A 93 -9.97 -0.05 -5.59
C PRO A 93 -10.19 1.00 -6.67
N ALA A 94 -10.43 2.24 -6.28
CA ALA A 94 -10.69 3.35 -7.19
C ALA A 94 -9.56 4.37 -7.25
N ILE A 95 -8.74 4.46 -6.18
CA ILE A 95 -7.65 5.43 -6.10
C ILE A 95 -6.40 4.81 -6.70
N PRO A 96 -5.78 5.41 -7.75
CA PRO A 96 -4.53 4.92 -8.31
C PRO A 96 -3.43 4.91 -7.23
N PHE A 97 -2.56 3.90 -7.29
CA PHE A 97 -1.49 3.75 -6.30
C PHE A 97 -0.54 4.95 -6.27
N GLU A 98 -0.23 5.51 -7.43
CA GLU A 98 0.59 6.71 -7.56
C GLU A 98 -0.04 7.92 -6.86
N GLN A 99 -1.36 8.06 -6.94
CA GLN A 99 -2.09 9.11 -6.23
C GLN A 99 -2.01 8.92 -4.71
N THR A 100 -2.13 7.69 -4.25
CA THR A 100 -1.96 7.34 -2.82
C THR A 100 -0.58 7.76 -2.33
N LEU A 101 0.48 7.45 -3.06
CA LEU A 101 1.85 7.82 -2.69
C LEU A 101 2.06 9.34 -2.73
N GLN A 102 1.52 10.02 -3.74
CA GLN A 102 1.57 11.49 -3.82
C GLN A 102 0.90 12.13 -2.59
N ASP A 103 -0.29 11.68 -2.24
CA ASP A 103 -1.03 12.22 -1.11
C ASP A 103 -0.30 11.99 0.22
N ILE A 104 0.31 10.83 0.41
CA ILE A 104 1.14 10.51 1.59
C ILE A 104 2.37 11.42 1.63
N TYR A 105 3.06 11.57 0.50
CA TYR A 105 4.23 12.42 0.39
C TYR A 105 3.88 13.87 0.75
N ASP A 106 2.83 14.42 0.15
CA ASP A 106 2.38 15.79 0.39
C ASP A 106 1.97 16.02 1.85
N PHE A 107 1.29 15.04 2.45
CA PHE A 107 0.94 15.08 3.86
C PHE A 107 2.18 15.23 4.75
N HIS A 108 3.20 14.42 4.53
CA HIS A 108 4.44 14.47 5.33
C HIS A 108 5.25 15.74 5.07
N VAL A 109 5.30 16.23 3.83
CA VAL A 109 5.94 17.52 3.51
C VAL A 109 5.26 18.67 4.24
N ASN A 110 3.93 18.71 4.22
CA ASN A 110 3.16 19.74 4.90
C ASN A 110 3.32 19.66 6.43
N LEU A 111 3.33 18.46 6.97
CA LEU A 111 3.54 18.22 8.39
C LEU A 111 4.92 18.72 8.83
N HIS A 112 5.95 18.42 8.06
CA HIS A 112 7.32 18.90 8.32
C HIS A 112 7.42 20.44 8.25
N ARG A 113 6.79 21.06 7.25
CA ARG A 113 6.74 22.54 7.12
C ARG A 113 6.00 23.21 8.27
N ALA A 114 5.02 22.55 8.86
CA ALA A 114 4.31 23.03 10.03
C ALA A 114 5.07 22.85 11.34
N GLY A 115 6.27 22.23 11.32
CA GLY A 115 7.10 22.01 12.51
C GLY A 115 6.61 20.88 13.41
N VAL A 116 5.86 19.94 12.87
CA VAL A 116 5.30 18.80 13.59
C VAL A 116 6.07 17.52 13.26
#